data_54187b86e25e7f747c029bdbc6f1c25f
#
_entry.id   54187b86e25e7f747c029bdbc6f1c25f
#
_cell.length_a   1.000
_cell.length_b   1.000
_cell.length_c   1.000
_cell.angle_alpha   90.00
_cell.angle_beta   90.00
_cell.angle_gamma   90.00
#
_symmetry.space_group_name_H-M   'P 1'
#
loop_
_entity.id
_entity.type
_entity.pdbx_description
1 polymer ?
#
loop_
_entity_poly.entity_id
_entity_poly.type
_entity_poly.pdbx_seq_one_letter_code
_entity_poly.pdbx_strand_id
1 'polypeptide(L)'
;MNRAYIEPILEAIPAARQEDARHYGVHPYFTRRPANVVRDYVERYSEAGDVVLDPFGGTGVTAIEGFLLGRTAIQNDLNPFANFIARNIADTTLPSTAPLRQAFERVEQDCSKQVREIEKDEAVAKGWLDKLPLPENIRLPRNSDAEFFHEMFTSRQLAGLALIKQTIEREEGVIRDLLLLAWSASVAKLNKTFLSAKGRAESRGGSSIFSIYRYNFNFNHLTNF
;
A
#
# COMPACT_ATOMS: atom_id res chain seq x y z
N MET A 1 40.70 6.25 -3.41
CA MET A 1 40.62 4.97 -4.12
C MET A 1 40.25 5.26 -5.57
N ASN A 2 41.12 4.95 -6.54
CA ASN A 2 40.74 4.97 -7.95
C ASN A 2 39.76 3.81 -8.17
N ARG A 3 38.44 4.09 -8.18
CA ARG A 3 37.50 3.07 -8.66
C ARG A 3 37.80 2.89 -10.16
N ALA A 4 38.21 1.67 -10.53
CA ALA A 4 38.34 1.32 -11.93
C ALA A 4 37.02 1.64 -12.64
N TYR A 5 37.10 2.12 -13.87
CA TYR A 5 35.92 2.35 -14.70
C TYR A 5 35.13 1.05 -14.80
N ILE A 6 33.89 1.09 -14.35
CA ILE A 6 32.97 -0.05 -14.46
C ILE A 6 32.23 0.09 -15.78
N GLU A 7 32.36 -0.90 -16.65
CA GLU A 7 31.66 -0.91 -17.92
C GLU A 7 30.13 -0.85 -17.71
N PRO A 8 29.42 -0.01 -18.47
CA PRO A 8 27.97 0.08 -18.36
C PRO A 8 27.28 -1.23 -18.75
N ILE A 9 26.09 -1.45 -18.22
CA ILE A 9 25.23 -2.55 -18.67
C ILE A 9 24.66 -2.13 -20.03
N LEU A 10 25.09 -2.81 -21.08
CA LEU A 10 24.70 -2.51 -22.47
C LEU A 10 23.51 -3.36 -22.93
N GLU A 11 23.30 -4.52 -22.31
CA GLU A 11 22.20 -5.39 -22.63
C GLU A 11 20.97 -5.10 -21.77
N ALA A 12 19.78 -5.26 -22.37
CA ALA A 12 18.53 -5.06 -21.64
C ALA A 12 18.35 -6.19 -20.59
N ILE A 13 18.12 -5.80 -19.34
CA ILE A 13 17.78 -6.75 -18.28
C ILE A 13 16.27 -7.01 -18.36
N PRO A 14 15.82 -8.25 -18.64
CA PRO A 14 14.41 -8.57 -18.67
C PRO A 14 13.77 -8.32 -17.31
N ALA A 15 12.71 -7.52 -17.27
CA ALA A 15 11.98 -7.23 -16.04
C ALA A 15 11.23 -8.47 -15.55
N ALA A 16 11.53 -8.95 -14.36
CA ALA A 16 10.75 -9.98 -13.68
C ALA A 16 9.41 -9.42 -13.18
N ARG A 17 8.42 -10.27 -12.98
CA ARG A 17 7.14 -9.86 -12.39
C ARG A 17 7.35 -9.49 -10.93
N GLN A 18 6.66 -8.45 -10.47
CA GLN A 18 6.71 -8.03 -9.05
C GLN A 18 6.21 -9.11 -8.09
N GLU A 19 5.37 -10.02 -8.56
CA GLU A 19 4.83 -11.16 -7.82
C GLU A 19 5.92 -12.15 -7.39
N ASP A 20 7.04 -12.19 -8.10
CA ASP A 20 8.17 -13.08 -7.78
C ASP A 20 8.88 -12.67 -6.49
N ALA A 21 8.79 -11.40 -6.09
CA ALA A 21 9.31 -10.90 -4.83
C ALA A 21 8.14 -10.54 -3.88
N ARG A 22 7.75 -11.47 -3.01
CA ARG A 22 6.54 -11.39 -2.16
C ARG A 22 6.46 -10.13 -1.29
N HIS A 23 7.59 -9.62 -0.80
CA HIS A 23 7.62 -8.41 0.02
C HIS A 23 7.16 -7.15 -0.74
N TYR A 24 7.32 -7.08 -2.06
CA TYR A 24 6.79 -5.97 -2.85
C TYR A 24 5.29 -6.09 -3.17
N GLY A 25 4.70 -7.26 -3.01
CA GLY A 25 3.27 -7.50 -3.19
C GLY A 25 2.40 -7.01 -2.03
N VAL A 26 2.99 -6.60 -0.91
CA VAL A 26 2.26 -6.22 0.32
C VAL A 26 1.39 -4.98 0.11
N HIS A 27 1.89 -4.00 -0.65
CA HIS A 27 1.14 -2.78 -0.94
C HIS A 27 1.32 -2.35 -2.39
N PRO A 28 0.23 -2.02 -3.12
CA PRO A 28 0.36 -1.43 -4.46
C PRO A 28 1.00 -0.04 -4.38
N TYR A 29 1.88 0.27 -5.34
CA TYR A 29 2.47 1.59 -5.48
C TYR A 29 2.77 1.90 -6.93
N PHE A 30 2.60 3.18 -7.32
CA PHE A 30 2.86 3.63 -8.68
C PHE A 30 4.34 3.54 -9.02
N THR A 31 4.64 3.33 -10.29
CA THR A 31 5.99 3.44 -10.86
C THR A 31 7.07 2.63 -10.13
N ARG A 32 6.69 1.61 -9.35
CA ARG A 32 7.68 0.72 -8.73
C ARG A 32 8.52 0.06 -9.82
N ARG A 33 9.83 0.18 -9.68
CA ARG A 33 10.77 -0.46 -10.60
C ARG A 33 10.82 -1.96 -10.36
N PRO A 34 11.07 -2.78 -11.41
CA PRO A 34 11.29 -4.22 -11.24
C PRO A 34 12.51 -4.46 -10.34
N ALA A 35 12.30 -5.23 -9.28
CA ALA A 35 13.33 -5.45 -8.26
C ALA A 35 14.59 -6.12 -8.81
N ASN A 36 14.45 -7.10 -9.71
CA ASN A 36 15.57 -7.76 -10.35
C ASN A 36 16.45 -6.79 -11.14
N VAL A 37 15.84 -5.86 -11.88
CA VAL A 37 16.61 -4.84 -12.64
C VAL A 37 17.40 -3.95 -11.69
N VAL A 38 16.75 -3.46 -10.61
CA VAL A 38 17.43 -2.65 -9.60
C VAL A 38 18.55 -3.42 -8.92
N ARG A 39 18.30 -4.68 -8.58
CA ARG A 39 19.28 -5.58 -7.98
C ARG A 39 20.52 -5.71 -8.84
N ASP A 40 20.37 -5.99 -10.15
CA ASP A 40 21.49 -6.16 -11.07
C ASP A 40 22.33 -4.87 -11.17
N TYR A 41 21.68 -3.69 -11.17
CA TYR A 41 22.40 -2.42 -11.13
C TYR A 41 23.16 -2.21 -9.80
N VAL A 42 22.54 -2.50 -8.66
CA VAL A 42 23.21 -2.38 -7.35
C VAL A 42 24.39 -3.33 -7.26
N GLU A 43 24.23 -4.57 -7.72
CA GLU A 43 25.29 -5.58 -7.70
C GLU A 43 26.45 -5.21 -8.63
N ARG A 44 26.18 -4.68 -9.82
CA ARG A 44 27.17 -4.29 -10.81
C ARG A 44 27.99 -3.07 -10.37
N TYR A 45 27.36 -2.08 -9.74
CA TYR A 45 27.99 -0.78 -9.48
C TYR A 45 28.40 -0.56 -8.00
N SER A 46 28.26 -1.55 -7.16
CA SER A 46 28.68 -1.50 -5.76
C SER A 46 29.20 -2.84 -5.27
N GLU A 47 29.84 -2.85 -4.11
CA GLU A 47 30.33 -4.06 -3.41
C GLU A 47 29.63 -4.19 -2.03
N ALA A 48 29.66 -5.40 -1.44
CA ALA A 48 29.15 -5.61 -0.09
C ALA A 48 29.89 -4.68 0.88
N GLY A 49 29.16 -4.01 1.77
CA GLY A 49 29.68 -3.00 2.68
C GLY A 49 29.69 -1.57 2.14
N ASP A 50 29.46 -1.34 0.86
CA ASP A 50 29.28 -0.02 0.29
C ASP A 50 27.99 0.66 0.79
N VAL A 51 27.93 1.98 0.64
CA VAL A 51 26.73 2.79 0.88
C VAL A 51 26.03 3.08 -0.43
N VAL A 52 24.75 2.69 -0.53
CA VAL A 52 23.87 2.96 -1.66
C VAL A 52 22.83 4.00 -1.24
N LEU A 53 22.79 5.13 -1.93
CA LEU A 53 21.84 6.22 -1.69
C LEU A 53 20.81 6.28 -2.82
N ASP A 54 19.52 6.26 -2.48
CA ASP A 54 18.41 6.58 -3.36
C ASP A 54 17.64 7.79 -2.83
N PRO A 55 17.86 9.01 -3.36
CA PRO A 55 17.18 10.22 -2.90
C PRO A 55 15.72 10.33 -3.38
N PHE A 56 15.27 9.42 -4.27
CA PHE A 56 13.91 9.33 -4.83
C PHE A 56 13.38 7.91 -4.74
N GLY A 57 13.59 7.27 -3.60
CA GLY A 57 13.50 5.83 -3.39
C GLY A 57 12.09 5.22 -3.49
N GLY A 58 11.04 6.04 -3.56
CA GLY A 58 9.67 5.53 -3.59
C GLY A 58 9.39 4.58 -2.43
N THR A 59 8.94 3.37 -2.75
CA THR A 59 8.69 2.32 -1.75
C THR A 59 9.92 1.46 -1.42
N GLY A 60 11.12 1.96 -1.68
CA GLY A 60 12.35 1.40 -1.14
C GLY A 60 12.98 0.27 -1.94
N VAL A 61 12.66 0.10 -3.22
CA VAL A 61 13.22 -1.03 -4.00
C VAL A 61 14.75 -1.01 -3.98
N THR A 62 15.38 0.13 -4.25
CA THR A 62 16.84 0.27 -4.21
C THR A 62 17.42 -0.02 -2.84
N ALA A 63 16.78 0.51 -1.79
CA ALA A 63 17.23 0.31 -0.43
C ALA A 63 17.13 -1.16 0.02
N ILE A 64 16.01 -1.81 -0.30
CA ILE A 64 15.76 -3.20 0.07
C ILE A 64 16.72 -4.13 -0.70
N GLU A 65 16.87 -3.96 -2.01
CA GLU A 65 17.78 -4.79 -2.80
C GLU A 65 19.25 -4.55 -2.39
N GLY A 66 19.62 -3.29 -2.10
CA GLY A 66 20.94 -2.96 -1.54
C GLY A 66 21.21 -3.66 -0.21
N PHE A 67 20.25 -3.61 0.70
CA PHE A 67 20.34 -4.31 1.99
C PHE A 67 20.47 -5.83 1.82
N LEU A 68 19.65 -6.43 0.97
CA LEU A 68 19.69 -7.87 0.69
C LEU A 68 21.01 -8.33 0.06
N LEU A 69 21.71 -7.44 -0.63
CA LEU A 69 23.03 -7.66 -1.20
C LEU A 69 24.18 -7.29 -0.24
N GLY A 70 23.89 -6.96 1.03
CA GLY A 70 24.90 -6.64 2.05
C GLY A 70 25.47 -5.22 1.96
N ARG A 71 24.75 -4.28 1.33
CA ARG A 71 25.07 -2.84 1.31
C ARG A 71 24.41 -2.11 2.47
N THR A 72 24.97 -0.98 2.88
CA THR A 72 24.26 -0.01 3.70
C THR A 72 23.40 0.86 2.79
N ALA A 73 22.08 0.77 2.94
CA ALA A 73 21.17 1.48 2.07
C ALA A 73 20.57 2.71 2.77
N ILE A 74 20.57 3.85 2.08
CA ILE A 74 19.97 5.10 2.53
C ILE A 74 18.92 5.49 1.50
N GLN A 75 17.70 5.71 1.96
CA GLN A 75 16.60 6.15 1.11
C GLN A 75 15.96 7.42 1.63
N ASN A 76 15.52 8.26 0.69
CA ASN A 76 14.63 9.37 0.94
C ASN A 76 13.58 9.44 -0.15
N ASP A 77 12.38 9.93 0.18
CA ASP A 77 11.34 10.29 -0.78
C ASP A 77 10.54 11.47 -0.24
N LEU A 78 10.09 12.34 -1.13
CA LEU A 78 9.25 13.48 -0.76
C LEU A 78 7.86 13.02 -0.26
N ASN A 79 7.37 11.88 -0.77
CA ASN A 79 6.10 11.32 -0.36
C ASN A 79 6.22 10.56 0.96
N PRO A 80 5.64 11.05 2.08
CA PRO A 80 5.72 10.40 3.38
C PRO A 80 5.10 9.01 3.38
N PHE A 81 4.10 8.77 2.51
CA PHE A 81 3.47 7.47 2.38
C PHE A 81 4.40 6.44 1.71
N ALA A 82 5.22 6.86 0.75
CA ALA A 82 6.26 6.01 0.17
C ALA A 82 7.27 5.58 1.24
N ASN A 83 7.74 6.52 2.05
CA ASN A 83 8.65 6.24 3.17
C ASN A 83 8.00 5.31 4.22
N PHE A 84 6.71 5.47 4.50
CA PHE A 84 5.97 4.59 5.39
C PHE A 84 5.95 3.15 4.86
N ILE A 85 5.64 2.94 3.58
CA ILE A 85 5.65 1.62 2.94
C ILE A 85 7.06 1.02 2.97
N ALA A 86 8.06 1.78 2.55
CA ALA A 86 9.45 1.31 2.49
C ALA A 86 9.96 0.85 3.87
N ARG A 87 9.73 1.66 4.90
CA ARG A 87 10.13 1.35 6.28
C ARG A 87 9.48 0.06 6.77
N ASN A 88 8.17 -0.12 6.54
CA ASN A 88 7.46 -1.30 7.01
C ASN A 88 7.83 -2.58 6.24
N ILE A 89 8.19 -2.47 4.95
CA ILE A 89 8.70 -3.62 4.18
C ILE A 89 10.11 -4.02 4.66
N ALA A 90 10.94 -3.03 4.99
CA ALA A 90 12.33 -3.27 5.42
C ALA A 90 12.46 -3.61 6.91
N ASP A 91 11.39 -3.50 7.70
CA ASP A 91 11.42 -3.76 9.14
C ASP A 91 11.60 -5.25 9.42
N THR A 92 12.65 -5.59 10.14
CA THR A 92 13.00 -6.94 10.58
C THR A 92 12.93 -7.11 12.09
N THR A 93 12.32 -6.18 12.81
CA THR A 93 12.29 -6.19 14.28
C THR A 93 11.34 -7.23 14.86
N LEU A 94 10.35 -7.70 14.09
CA LEU A 94 9.47 -8.77 14.54
C LEU A 94 10.16 -10.14 14.43
N PRO A 95 10.33 -10.86 15.54
CA PRO A 95 10.99 -12.17 15.53
C PRO A 95 10.14 -13.26 14.88
N SER A 96 8.83 -13.05 14.77
CA SER A 96 7.89 -13.97 14.14
C SER A 96 6.59 -13.26 13.74
N THR A 97 5.73 -13.94 12.99
CA THR A 97 4.39 -13.42 12.62
C THR A 97 3.33 -13.57 13.72
N ALA A 98 3.64 -14.27 14.80
CA ALA A 98 2.65 -14.55 15.87
C ALA A 98 2.10 -13.29 16.55
N PRO A 99 2.92 -12.30 16.96
CA PRO A 99 2.40 -11.07 17.54
C PRO A 99 1.47 -10.30 16.61
N LEU A 100 1.80 -10.24 15.32
CA LEU A 100 0.96 -9.58 14.31
C LEU A 100 -0.38 -10.30 14.13
N ARG A 101 -0.37 -11.63 14.10
CA ARG A 101 -1.60 -12.44 14.02
C ARG A 101 -2.51 -12.22 15.24
N GLN A 102 -1.96 -12.23 16.44
CA GLN A 102 -2.70 -11.96 17.65
C GLN A 102 -3.31 -10.56 17.67
N ALA A 103 -2.57 -9.55 17.21
CA ALA A 103 -3.09 -8.20 17.09
C ALA A 103 -4.23 -8.10 16.06
N PHE A 104 -4.09 -8.78 14.92
CA PHE A 104 -5.16 -8.87 13.92
C PHE A 104 -6.44 -9.50 14.52
N GLU A 105 -6.30 -10.60 15.26
CA GLU A 105 -7.42 -11.26 15.94
C GLU A 105 -8.10 -10.34 16.98
N ARG A 106 -7.33 -9.56 17.74
CA ARG A 106 -7.90 -8.55 18.67
C ARG A 106 -8.68 -7.48 17.92
N VAL A 107 -8.09 -6.90 16.86
CA VAL A 107 -8.77 -5.89 16.03
C VAL A 107 -10.08 -6.46 15.45
N GLU A 108 -10.05 -7.69 14.93
CA GLU A 108 -11.25 -8.36 14.42
C GLU A 108 -12.31 -8.53 15.50
N GLN A 109 -11.95 -9.02 16.69
CA GLN A 109 -12.86 -9.19 17.81
C GLN A 109 -13.50 -7.87 18.26
N ASP A 110 -12.71 -6.80 18.30
CA ASP A 110 -13.13 -5.49 18.79
C ASP A 110 -14.10 -4.76 17.86
N CYS A 111 -14.02 -4.97 16.53
CA CYS A 111 -14.83 -4.20 15.60
C CYS A 111 -15.76 -5.02 14.69
N SER A 112 -15.63 -6.35 14.60
CA SER A 112 -16.39 -7.15 13.63
C SER A 112 -17.91 -7.06 13.77
N LYS A 113 -18.43 -6.94 14.99
CA LYS A 113 -19.88 -6.79 15.21
C LYS A 113 -20.38 -5.49 14.63
N GLN A 114 -19.73 -4.38 14.94
CA GLN A 114 -20.09 -3.05 14.48
C GLN A 114 -19.92 -2.91 12.96
N VAL A 115 -18.84 -3.49 12.39
CA VAL A 115 -18.63 -3.53 10.94
C VAL A 115 -19.79 -4.24 10.24
N ARG A 116 -20.23 -5.40 10.74
CA ARG A 116 -21.39 -6.13 10.18
C ARG A 116 -22.70 -5.35 10.29
N GLU A 117 -22.90 -4.56 11.35
CA GLU A 117 -24.06 -3.69 11.50
C GLU A 117 -24.01 -2.52 10.47
N ILE A 118 -22.86 -1.90 10.31
CA ILE A 118 -22.60 -0.87 9.30
C ILE A 118 -22.86 -1.39 7.87
N GLU A 119 -22.42 -2.60 7.57
CA GLU A 119 -22.61 -3.21 6.24
C GLU A 119 -24.08 -3.48 5.91
N LYS A 120 -24.89 -3.79 6.88
CA LYS A 120 -26.30 -4.15 6.68
C LYS A 120 -27.23 -2.96 6.51
N ASP A 121 -26.93 -1.82 7.15
CA ASP A 121 -27.84 -0.70 7.25
C ASP A 121 -27.14 0.63 6.96
N GLU A 122 -27.62 1.33 5.94
CA GLU A 122 -27.10 2.65 5.51
C GLU A 122 -27.33 3.74 6.56
N ALA A 123 -28.45 3.69 7.31
CA ALA A 123 -28.73 4.64 8.37
C ALA A 123 -27.79 4.45 9.56
N VAL A 124 -27.46 3.20 9.88
CA VAL A 124 -26.43 2.86 10.89
C VAL A 124 -25.08 3.36 10.45
N ALA A 125 -24.71 3.14 9.19
CA ALA A 125 -23.44 3.61 8.64
C ALA A 125 -23.31 5.14 8.75
N LYS A 126 -24.34 5.90 8.38
CA LYS A 126 -24.36 7.36 8.51
C LYS A 126 -24.22 7.81 9.96
N GLY A 127 -24.91 7.15 10.89
CA GLY A 127 -24.78 7.46 12.33
C GLY A 127 -23.40 7.19 12.92
N TRP A 128 -22.61 6.30 12.30
CA TRP A 128 -21.21 6.08 12.65
C TRP A 128 -20.28 7.17 12.11
N LEU A 129 -20.55 7.72 10.92
CA LEU A 129 -19.71 8.78 10.33
C LEU A 129 -19.62 10.04 11.21
N ASP A 130 -20.70 10.35 11.97
CA ASP A 130 -20.70 11.48 12.90
C ASP A 130 -19.82 11.25 14.15
N LYS A 131 -19.42 10.01 14.43
CA LYS A 131 -18.69 9.62 15.64
C LYS A 131 -17.25 9.23 15.39
N LEU A 132 -16.91 8.91 14.15
CA LEU A 132 -15.59 8.42 13.78
C LEU A 132 -14.65 9.55 13.34
N PRO A 133 -13.34 9.45 13.65
CA PRO A 133 -12.35 10.38 13.13
C PRO A 133 -12.17 10.12 11.63
N LEU A 134 -12.81 10.94 10.80
CA LEU A 134 -12.66 10.88 9.35
C LEU A 134 -11.47 11.74 8.91
N PRO A 135 -10.80 11.39 7.80
CA PRO A 135 -9.84 12.27 7.17
C PRO A 135 -10.53 13.55 6.66
N GLU A 136 -9.74 14.59 6.43
CA GLU A 136 -10.24 15.80 5.80
C GLU A 136 -10.90 15.49 4.45
N ASN A 137 -12.08 16.05 4.21
CA ASN A 137 -12.81 15.87 2.97
C ASN A 137 -12.27 16.83 1.89
N ILE A 138 -11.08 16.55 1.39
CA ILE A 138 -10.39 17.39 0.41
C ILE A 138 -11.10 17.38 -0.94
N ARG A 139 -11.00 18.52 -1.65
CA ARG A 139 -11.50 18.63 -3.02
C ARG A 139 -10.59 17.88 -3.98
N LEU A 140 -11.18 17.06 -4.84
CA LEU A 140 -10.47 16.29 -5.85
C LEU A 140 -10.15 17.13 -7.10
N PRO A 141 -9.20 16.69 -7.95
CA PRO A 141 -8.89 17.34 -9.21
C PRO A 141 -10.13 17.51 -10.11
N ARG A 142 -10.17 18.57 -10.91
CA ARG A 142 -11.33 18.95 -11.76
C ARG A 142 -11.83 17.87 -12.72
N ASN A 143 -11.01 16.88 -13.06
CA ASN A 143 -11.37 15.78 -13.98
C ASN A 143 -11.79 14.49 -13.25
N SER A 144 -12.06 14.57 -11.95
CA SER A 144 -12.55 13.44 -11.16
C SER A 144 -14.08 13.34 -11.29
N ASP A 145 -14.62 12.11 -11.20
CA ASP A 145 -16.07 11.87 -11.19
C ASP A 145 -16.73 12.28 -9.86
N ALA A 146 -15.93 12.54 -8.84
CA ALA A 146 -16.35 13.07 -7.54
C ALA A 146 -15.73 14.45 -7.30
N GLU A 147 -16.45 15.32 -6.61
CA GLU A 147 -15.94 16.64 -6.24
C GLU A 147 -15.08 16.57 -4.98
N PHE A 148 -15.46 15.72 -4.02
CA PHE A 148 -14.77 15.56 -2.75
C PHE A 148 -14.35 14.11 -2.47
N PHE A 149 -13.29 13.96 -1.67
CA PHE A 149 -12.70 12.67 -1.36
C PHE A 149 -13.67 11.66 -0.74
N HIS A 150 -14.53 12.08 0.20
CA HIS A 150 -15.49 11.17 0.83
C HIS A 150 -16.51 10.59 -0.16
N GLU A 151 -16.81 11.30 -1.25
CA GLU A 151 -17.74 10.84 -2.28
C GLU A 151 -17.24 9.60 -3.06
N MET A 152 -15.93 9.33 -2.96
CA MET A 152 -15.34 8.11 -3.53
C MET A 152 -15.78 6.83 -2.82
N PHE A 153 -16.42 6.95 -1.67
CA PHE A 153 -16.88 5.85 -0.85
C PHE A 153 -18.40 5.88 -0.68
N THR A 154 -19.01 4.71 -0.44
CA THR A 154 -20.34 4.66 0.16
C THR A 154 -20.22 4.99 1.66
N SER A 155 -21.32 5.38 2.31
CA SER A 155 -21.30 5.60 3.77
C SER A 155 -20.82 4.35 4.52
N ARG A 156 -21.23 3.16 4.07
CA ARG A 156 -20.81 1.88 4.65
C ARG A 156 -19.30 1.65 4.52
N GLN A 157 -18.75 1.87 3.33
CA GLN A 157 -17.30 1.74 3.10
C GLN A 157 -16.51 2.72 3.96
N LEU A 158 -16.90 3.99 3.97
CA LEU A 158 -16.20 5.04 4.71
C LEU A 158 -16.25 4.78 6.22
N ALA A 159 -17.44 4.46 6.76
CA ALA A 159 -17.62 4.17 8.18
C ALA A 159 -16.88 2.90 8.60
N GLY A 160 -16.98 1.81 7.81
CA GLY A 160 -16.27 0.56 8.09
C GLY A 160 -14.76 0.73 8.09
N LEU A 161 -14.21 1.41 7.08
CA LEU A 161 -12.78 1.70 7.01
C LEU A 161 -12.30 2.59 8.16
N ALA A 162 -13.06 3.63 8.51
CA ALA A 162 -12.71 4.51 9.62
C ALA A 162 -12.74 3.79 10.97
N LEU A 163 -13.75 2.94 11.19
CA LEU A 163 -13.86 2.15 12.43
C LEU A 163 -12.70 1.16 12.57
N ILE A 164 -12.36 0.42 11.51
CA ILE A 164 -11.24 -0.51 11.52
C ILE A 164 -9.93 0.24 11.80
N LYS A 165 -9.71 1.38 11.13
CA LYS A 165 -8.52 2.22 11.36
C LYS A 165 -8.43 2.67 12.81
N GLN A 166 -9.49 3.21 13.37
CA GLN A 166 -9.55 3.64 14.78
C GLN A 166 -9.24 2.49 15.75
N THR A 167 -9.68 1.27 15.41
CA THR A 167 -9.39 0.09 16.23
C THR A 167 -7.91 -0.30 16.13
N ILE A 168 -7.33 -0.27 14.93
CA ILE A 168 -5.89 -0.52 14.72
C ILE A 168 -5.03 0.50 15.47
N GLU A 169 -5.43 1.76 15.56
CA GLU A 169 -4.70 2.83 16.25
C GLU A 169 -4.58 2.63 17.77
N ARG A 170 -5.26 1.64 18.35
CA ARG A 170 -5.07 1.21 19.74
C ARG A 170 -3.85 0.29 19.92
N GLU A 171 -3.37 -0.32 18.85
CA GLU A 171 -2.12 -1.08 18.85
C GLU A 171 -0.93 -0.09 18.80
N GLU A 172 0.28 -0.57 19.13
CA GLU A 172 1.47 0.27 19.23
C GLU A 172 2.62 -0.22 18.35
N GLY A 173 3.57 0.67 18.12
CA GLY A 173 4.84 0.37 17.48
C GLY A 173 4.70 -0.26 16.09
N VAL A 174 5.58 -1.20 15.78
CA VAL A 174 5.65 -1.88 14.46
C VAL A 174 4.38 -2.69 14.16
N ILE A 175 3.72 -3.23 15.17
CA ILE A 175 2.47 -4.00 15.01
C ILE A 175 1.38 -3.10 14.42
N ARG A 176 1.17 -1.92 15.03
CA ARG A 176 0.22 -0.91 14.52
C ARG A 176 0.55 -0.52 13.09
N ASP A 177 1.81 -0.24 12.81
CA ASP A 177 2.24 0.24 11.50
C ASP A 177 2.04 -0.84 10.41
N LEU A 178 2.29 -2.11 10.70
CA LEU A 178 2.03 -3.22 9.78
C LEU A 178 0.52 -3.45 9.56
N LEU A 179 -0.31 -3.32 10.59
CA LEU A 179 -1.77 -3.39 10.44
C LEU A 179 -2.31 -2.20 9.62
N LEU A 180 -1.78 -0.99 9.83
CA LEU A 180 -2.11 0.18 9.01
C LEU A 180 -1.66 0.01 7.55
N LEU A 181 -0.52 -0.63 7.30
CA LEU A 181 -0.06 -0.95 5.95
C LEU A 181 -1.05 -1.90 5.26
N ALA A 182 -1.48 -2.96 5.92
CA ALA A 182 -2.48 -3.89 5.41
C ALA A 182 -3.85 -3.21 5.18
N TRP A 183 -4.27 -2.38 6.13
CA TRP A 183 -5.50 -1.58 6.01
C TRP A 183 -5.42 -0.64 4.81
N SER A 184 -4.34 0.10 4.62
CA SER A 184 -4.19 1.04 3.50
C SER A 184 -4.19 0.34 2.13
N ALA A 185 -3.64 -0.87 2.05
CA ALA A 185 -3.75 -1.69 0.85
C ALA A 185 -5.21 -2.10 0.53
N SER A 186 -6.03 -2.26 1.56
CA SER A 186 -7.46 -2.57 1.41
C SER A 186 -8.28 -1.39 0.90
N VAL A 187 -7.95 -0.16 1.29
CA VAL A 187 -8.63 1.08 0.83
C VAL A 187 -8.69 1.16 -0.68
N ALA A 188 -7.62 0.74 -1.37
CA ALA A 188 -7.57 0.70 -2.84
C ALA A 188 -8.64 -0.20 -3.46
N LYS A 189 -9.18 -1.16 -2.71
CA LYS A 189 -10.21 -2.12 -3.16
C LYS A 189 -11.60 -1.81 -2.61
N LEU A 190 -11.70 -1.07 -1.52
CA LEU A 190 -12.93 -0.78 -0.80
C LEU A 190 -13.40 0.67 -1.08
N ASN A 191 -13.57 1.01 -2.35
CA ASN A 191 -14.08 2.31 -2.80
C ASN A 191 -14.87 2.15 -4.10
N LYS A 192 -15.58 3.20 -4.53
CA LYS A 192 -16.45 3.17 -5.72
C LYS A 192 -15.69 3.02 -7.05
N THR A 193 -14.38 3.21 -7.07
CA THR A 193 -13.58 3.10 -8.30
C THR A 193 -13.04 1.69 -8.53
N PHE A 194 -13.18 0.79 -7.56
CA PHE A 194 -12.68 -0.57 -7.67
C PHE A 194 -13.54 -1.44 -8.58
N LEU A 195 -12.94 -2.21 -9.49
CA LEU A 195 -13.64 -3.14 -10.39
C LEU A 195 -14.08 -4.42 -9.66
N SER A 196 -15.34 -4.88 -9.84
CA SER A 196 -15.91 -6.02 -9.12
C SER A 196 -15.33 -7.38 -9.47
N ALA A 197 -15.65 -8.32 -8.58
CA ALA A 197 -15.25 -9.71 -8.74
C ALA A 197 -15.81 -10.37 -10.03
N LYS A 198 -16.95 -9.90 -10.55
CA LYS A 198 -17.51 -10.41 -11.81
C LYS A 198 -16.64 -10.08 -13.02
N GLY A 199 -15.93 -8.95 -13.00
CA GLY A 199 -14.95 -8.59 -14.03
C GLY A 199 -13.57 -9.21 -13.82
N ARG A 200 -13.30 -9.88 -12.72
CA ARG A 200 -11.98 -10.47 -12.43
C ARG A 200 -11.62 -11.67 -13.30
N ALA A 201 -12.61 -12.44 -13.75
CA ALA A 201 -12.36 -13.58 -14.63
C ALA A 201 -11.90 -13.13 -16.03
N GLU A 202 -12.31 -11.94 -16.45
CA GLU A 202 -12.02 -11.38 -17.77
C GLU A 202 -10.97 -10.27 -17.73
N SER A 203 -10.98 -9.42 -16.70
CA SER A 203 -9.91 -8.44 -16.44
C SER A 203 -8.99 -9.00 -15.36
N ARG A 204 -7.74 -9.26 -15.66
CA ARG A 204 -6.73 -9.67 -14.70
C ARG A 204 -6.42 -8.55 -13.70
N GLY A 205 -7.49 -8.11 -13.00
CA GLY A 205 -7.53 -7.43 -11.73
C GLY A 205 -6.59 -6.26 -11.48
N GLY A 206 -6.71 -5.20 -12.23
CA GLY A 206 -6.14 -3.93 -11.82
C GLY A 206 -7.13 -3.16 -10.94
N SER A 207 -6.71 -2.63 -9.81
CA SER A 207 -7.44 -1.58 -9.14
C SER A 207 -7.50 -0.36 -10.06
N SER A 208 -8.69 0.16 -10.35
CA SER A 208 -8.86 1.30 -11.26
C SER A 208 -8.16 2.57 -10.78
N ILE A 209 -8.10 2.81 -9.48
CA ILE A 209 -7.38 3.96 -8.88
C ILE A 209 -5.92 4.01 -9.32
N PHE A 210 -5.27 2.85 -9.40
CA PHE A 210 -3.84 2.77 -9.69
C PHE A 210 -3.52 2.63 -11.18
N SER A 211 -4.51 2.25 -12.01
CA SER A 211 -4.28 2.02 -13.43
C SER A 211 -4.60 3.22 -14.32
N ILE A 212 -5.45 4.16 -13.90
CA ILE A 212 -6.02 5.16 -14.81
C ILE A 212 -5.68 6.61 -14.41
N TYR A 213 -5.10 6.89 -13.25
CA TYR A 213 -4.88 8.26 -12.74
C TYR A 213 -6.15 9.14 -12.71
N ARG A 214 -7.34 8.51 -12.72
CA ARG A 214 -8.64 9.15 -12.66
C ARG A 214 -9.47 8.53 -11.55
N TYR A 215 -10.19 9.36 -10.83
CA TYR A 215 -11.17 8.94 -9.83
C TYR A 215 -12.53 8.77 -10.52
N ASN A 216 -12.68 7.68 -11.28
CA ASN A 216 -13.92 7.36 -11.97
C ASN A 216 -14.73 6.33 -11.17
N PHE A 217 -16.05 6.52 -11.11
CA PHE A 217 -16.94 5.59 -10.44
C PHE A 217 -17.22 4.37 -11.33
N ASN A 218 -17.13 3.18 -10.74
CA ASN A 218 -17.61 1.95 -11.34
C ASN A 218 -18.98 1.63 -10.79
N PHE A 219 -20.02 2.08 -11.49
CA PHE A 219 -21.41 1.89 -11.06
C PHE A 219 -21.85 0.42 -10.94
N ASN A 220 -21.17 -0.50 -11.61
CA ASN A 220 -21.46 -1.94 -11.54
C ASN A 220 -21.17 -2.58 -10.16
N HIS A 221 -20.65 -1.81 -9.21
CA HIS A 221 -20.26 -2.27 -7.89
C HIS A 221 -21.20 -1.91 -6.75
N LEU A 222 -22.12 -0.97 -7.00
CA LEU A 222 -23.01 -0.46 -5.97
C LEU A 222 -24.10 -1.45 -5.53
N THR A 223 -24.23 -2.60 -6.22
CA THR A 223 -25.32 -3.57 -6.03
C THR A 223 -24.89 -4.91 -5.41
N ASN A 224 -23.60 -5.11 -5.07
CA ASN A 224 -23.10 -6.43 -4.63
C ASN A 224 -22.22 -6.33 -3.36
N PHE A 225 -22.74 -5.71 -2.30
CA PHE A 225 -22.28 -5.89 -0.93
C PHE A 225 -23.42 -6.33 -0.05
#